data_657d86ecf593b82fe6c6a19e9f385993
#
_entry.id   657d86ecf593b82fe6c6a19e9f385993
#
_cell.length_a   1.000
_cell.length_b   1.000
_cell.length_c   1.000
_cell.angle_alpha   90.00
_cell.angle_beta   90.00
_cell.angle_gamma   90.00
#
_symmetry.space_group_name_H-M   'P 1'
#
loop_
_entity.id
_entity.type
_entity.pdbx_description
1 polymer ?
#
loop_
_entity_poly.entity_id
_entity_poly.type
_entity_poly.pdbx_seq_one_letter_code
_entity_poly.pdbx_strand_id
1 'polypeptide(L)'
;MHSSTSSSLANRFDVLVVGAGAAGLYTALCLPESLQVGLITKDSLPLSASDWAQGGIAAVIDPSDSPQLHIEDTMHAGAGLCELEAVKFLVEQAPSCIDSLVQMGVGFDRKGERLALTLEAAHSRPRVLHAADTTGRAVVSVLSAKVLERPNIQVLSPAFALDLWLSENGHCQGVSLIYQGELVWVSAQAVVLATGGGGQVFCQTTNPAVSTGDGVALAYRAGAIVRDLEFCQFHPTALMKPDAPHFLISEAVRGEGAHLVDSQGYRFAFDYHPKGELAPRDVVSRAIFHHLQHTGEPHVWLDLRPIPEEKIRYRFPNIIQVCQHWGIDVFSEPIPVSPAAHYWMGGILVDLMNQTSIPGLYAVGETASTGVHGANRLASNSLLECVVFGRQMSNLQVESREQLVKEKISLLPSAFCPLPSLVEFIREELPRLMWRCAGISRRGDELESAIDQVELWQKDFAALEFSQFLQNLQPPQSVVLNFPDIETQIKLWGETRNLLDVAYLILRSAVFRTESRGGHYRADFPETSPEWQVHTLVHNKQWWKSRS
;
A
#
# COMPACT_ATOMS: atom_id res chain seq x y z
N MET A 1 33.40 -11.00 -13.64
CA MET A 1 33.67 -9.60 -14.01
C MET A 1 32.66 -9.23 -15.08
N HIS A 2 31.47 -8.79 -14.69
CA HIS A 2 30.55 -8.14 -15.63
C HIS A 2 30.80 -6.65 -15.55
N SER A 3 31.32 -6.08 -16.63
CA SER A 3 31.42 -4.64 -16.80
C SER A 3 30.01 -4.06 -16.79
N SER A 4 29.60 -3.46 -15.68
CA SER A 4 28.43 -2.59 -15.63
C SER A 4 28.76 -1.36 -16.48
N THR A 5 28.28 -1.35 -17.71
CA THR A 5 28.14 -0.11 -18.45
C THR A 5 27.11 0.73 -17.67
N SER A 6 27.58 1.71 -16.90
CA SER A 6 26.72 2.72 -16.31
C SER A 6 26.04 3.48 -17.47
N SER A 7 24.82 3.08 -17.82
CA SER A 7 24.01 3.89 -18.70
C SER A 7 23.75 5.21 -17.98
N SER A 8 24.19 6.33 -18.56
CA SER A 8 23.91 7.65 -18.01
C SER A 8 22.39 7.81 -17.85
N LEU A 9 21.97 8.39 -16.71
CA LEU A 9 20.56 8.71 -16.49
C LEU A 9 20.02 9.54 -17.65
N ALA A 10 18.96 9.05 -18.29
CA ALA A 10 18.23 9.85 -19.26
C ALA A 10 17.57 11.03 -18.52
N ASN A 11 17.83 12.24 -18.97
CA ASN A 11 17.28 13.44 -18.33
C ASN A 11 15.78 13.63 -18.59
N ARG A 12 15.20 12.81 -19.46
CA ARG A 12 13.82 12.90 -19.91
C ARG A 12 13.27 11.52 -20.25
N PHE A 13 12.01 11.32 -19.84
CA PHE A 13 11.18 10.20 -20.26
C PHE A 13 9.84 10.72 -20.81
N ASP A 14 9.13 9.90 -21.56
CA ASP A 14 7.74 10.21 -21.91
C ASP A 14 6.86 9.97 -20.67
N VAL A 15 7.11 8.88 -19.95
CA VAL A 15 6.40 8.53 -18.73
C VAL A 15 7.38 8.12 -17.62
N LEU A 16 7.19 8.66 -16.42
CA LEU A 16 7.83 8.18 -15.20
C LEU A 16 6.82 7.38 -14.38
N VAL A 17 7.15 6.14 -14.04
CA VAL A 17 6.39 5.30 -13.11
C VAL A 17 7.17 5.22 -11.81
N VAL A 18 6.59 5.74 -10.72
CA VAL A 18 7.21 5.78 -9.39
C VAL A 18 6.65 4.66 -8.53
N GLY A 19 7.47 3.65 -8.25
CA GLY A 19 7.12 2.43 -7.54
C GLY A 19 7.13 1.20 -8.45
N ALA A 20 7.78 0.12 -7.98
CA ALA A 20 7.94 -1.14 -8.71
C ALA A 20 7.26 -2.33 -8.00
N GLY A 21 6.13 -2.10 -7.36
CA GLY A 21 5.19 -3.13 -6.96
C GLY A 21 4.38 -3.66 -8.15
N ALA A 22 3.41 -4.55 -7.93
CA ALA A 22 2.57 -5.12 -8.99
C ALA A 22 1.92 -4.04 -9.88
N ALA A 23 1.40 -2.95 -9.29
CA ALA A 23 0.79 -1.85 -10.02
C ALA A 23 1.79 -1.15 -10.96
N GLY A 24 2.97 -0.77 -10.47
CA GLY A 24 3.95 -0.05 -11.28
C GLY A 24 4.58 -0.92 -12.36
N LEU A 25 4.95 -2.16 -12.04
CA LEU A 25 5.48 -3.11 -13.02
C LEU A 25 4.48 -3.39 -14.14
N TYR A 26 3.22 -3.68 -13.78
CA TYR A 26 2.21 -3.96 -14.78
C TYR A 26 1.84 -2.72 -15.61
N THR A 27 1.77 -1.55 -14.98
CA THR A 27 1.62 -0.27 -15.68
C THR A 27 2.73 -0.07 -16.72
N ALA A 28 4.00 -0.20 -16.32
CA ALA A 28 5.13 -0.01 -17.23
C ALA A 28 5.08 -0.97 -18.44
N LEU A 29 4.64 -2.22 -18.22
CA LEU A 29 4.47 -3.22 -19.29
C LEU A 29 3.28 -2.94 -20.20
N CYS A 30 2.22 -2.30 -19.71
CA CYS A 30 1.03 -1.97 -20.50
C CYS A 30 1.16 -0.68 -21.30
N LEU A 31 2.08 0.22 -20.95
CA LEU A 31 2.35 1.43 -21.70
C LEU A 31 2.81 1.10 -23.13
N PRO A 32 2.45 1.92 -24.15
CA PRO A 32 2.89 1.72 -25.53
C PRO A 32 4.41 1.59 -25.65
N GLU A 33 4.88 0.64 -26.47
CA GLU A 33 6.32 0.40 -26.69
C GLU A 33 7.06 1.58 -27.34
N SER A 34 6.32 2.48 -27.97
CA SER A 34 6.87 3.73 -28.55
C SER A 34 7.28 4.76 -27.49
N LEU A 35 6.80 4.63 -26.25
CA LEU A 35 7.11 5.57 -25.18
C LEU A 35 8.38 5.15 -24.43
N GLN A 36 9.23 6.11 -24.10
CA GLN A 36 10.37 5.93 -23.23
C GLN A 36 9.91 6.04 -21.78
N VAL A 37 10.02 4.93 -21.03
CA VAL A 37 9.50 4.80 -19.66
C VAL A 37 10.65 4.74 -18.67
N GLY A 38 10.64 5.61 -17.66
CA GLY A 38 11.48 5.49 -16.46
C GLY A 38 10.72 4.81 -15.33
N LEU A 39 11.17 3.65 -14.88
CA LEU A 39 10.60 2.97 -13.72
C LEU A 39 11.49 3.18 -12.50
N ILE A 40 10.98 3.92 -11.52
CA ILE A 40 11.71 4.33 -10.33
C ILE A 40 11.35 3.41 -9.16
N THR A 41 12.35 2.84 -8.49
CA THR A 41 12.12 2.09 -7.25
C THR A 41 13.16 2.44 -6.20
N LYS A 42 12.71 2.71 -4.97
CA LYS A 42 13.59 3.12 -3.85
C LYS A 42 14.40 1.99 -3.23
N ASP A 43 14.15 0.77 -3.67
CA ASP A 43 14.88 -0.43 -3.25
C ASP A 43 15.04 -1.38 -4.45
N SER A 44 15.73 -2.49 -4.24
CA SER A 44 15.95 -3.50 -5.28
C SER A 44 14.65 -4.18 -5.71
N LEU A 45 14.54 -4.54 -7.00
CA LEU A 45 13.50 -5.46 -7.46
C LEU A 45 13.76 -6.87 -6.87
N PRO A 46 12.76 -7.60 -6.39
CA PRO A 46 11.31 -7.35 -6.42
C PRO A 46 10.70 -6.81 -5.11
N LEU A 47 11.48 -6.25 -4.18
CA LEU A 47 11.03 -5.86 -2.84
C LEU A 47 9.83 -4.90 -2.87
N SER A 48 8.67 -5.39 -2.45
CA SER A 48 7.42 -4.62 -2.39
C SER A 48 6.39 -5.30 -1.47
N ALA A 49 5.35 -4.56 -1.06
CA ALA A 49 4.19 -5.17 -0.38
C ALA A 49 3.49 -6.20 -1.26
N SER A 50 3.51 -6.01 -2.58
CA SER A 50 2.95 -6.97 -3.54
C SER A 50 3.72 -8.30 -3.54
N ASP A 51 5.06 -8.30 -3.41
CA ASP A 51 5.88 -9.52 -3.30
C ASP A 51 5.51 -10.33 -2.04
N TRP A 52 5.12 -9.65 -0.96
CA TRP A 52 4.74 -10.28 0.30
C TRP A 52 3.28 -10.73 0.34
N ALA A 53 2.48 -10.45 -0.69
CA ALA A 53 1.06 -10.82 -0.71
C ALA A 53 0.89 -12.34 -0.79
N GLN A 54 0.29 -12.92 0.27
CA GLN A 54 0.04 -14.36 0.41
C GLN A 54 -1.28 -14.79 -0.22
N GLY A 55 -2.29 -13.89 -0.21
CA GLY A 55 -3.61 -14.11 -0.80
C GLY A 55 -3.55 -14.28 -2.31
N GLY A 56 -4.72 -14.30 -2.94
CA GLY A 56 -4.84 -14.47 -4.37
C GLY A 56 -5.27 -13.22 -5.12
N ILE A 57 -5.75 -13.45 -6.34
CA ILE A 57 -6.42 -12.46 -7.18
C ILE A 57 -7.84 -12.93 -7.44
N ALA A 58 -8.83 -12.12 -7.08
CA ALA A 58 -10.24 -12.45 -7.30
C ALA A 58 -10.62 -12.18 -8.77
N ALA A 59 -11.17 -13.19 -9.47
CA ALA A 59 -11.67 -13.03 -10.83
C ALA A 59 -12.77 -14.05 -11.15
N VAL A 60 -13.80 -13.60 -11.87
CA VAL A 60 -14.90 -14.45 -12.31
C VAL A 60 -14.50 -15.18 -13.59
N ILE A 61 -13.99 -16.39 -13.45
CA ILE A 61 -13.56 -17.25 -14.58
C ILE A 61 -14.28 -18.60 -14.62
N ASP A 62 -14.98 -18.98 -13.55
CA ASP A 62 -15.78 -20.22 -13.51
C ASP A 62 -17.23 -19.96 -13.94
N PRO A 63 -17.83 -20.80 -14.80
CA PRO A 63 -19.22 -20.62 -15.24
C PRO A 63 -20.28 -20.67 -14.12
N SER A 64 -19.95 -21.18 -12.94
CA SER A 64 -20.85 -21.20 -11.77
C SER A 64 -20.85 -19.88 -10.97
N ASP A 65 -19.97 -18.95 -11.31
CA ASP A 65 -19.89 -17.61 -10.74
C ASP A 65 -20.40 -16.56 -11.74
N SER A 66 -20.60 -15.32 -11.28
CA SER A 66 -21.01 -14.21 -12.15
C SER A 66 -20.39 -12.90 -11.73
N PRO A 67 -20.16 -11.96 -12.68
CA PRO A 67 -19.72 -10.60 -12.35
C PRO A 67 -20.61 -9.92 -11.32
N GLN A 68 -21.92 -10.12 -11.40
CA GLN A 68 -22.89 -9.54 -10.48
C GLN A 68 -22.63 -9.96 -9.03
N LEU A 69 -22.36 -11.25 -8.78
CA LEU A 69 -22.05 -11.76 -7.43
C LEU A 69 -20.74 -11.17 -6.90
N HIS A 70 -19.71 -10.98 -7.74
CA HIS A 70 -18.45 -10.37 -7.31
C HIS A 70 -18.64 -8.87 -7.02
N ILE A 71 -19.46 -8.15 -7.81
CA ILE A 71 -19.85 -6.77 -7.55
C ILE A 71 -20.58 -6.67 -6.21
N GLU A 72 -21.58 -7.51 -5.95
CA GLU A 72 -22.35 -7.52 -4.71
C GLU A 72 -21.47 -7.77 -3.48
N ASP A 73 -20.57 -8.77 -3.55
CA ASP A 73 -19.62 -9.09 -2.47
C ASP A 73 -18.69 -7.88 -2.19
N THR A 74 -18.20 -7.22 -3.25
CA THR A 74 -17.31 -6.04 -3.13
C THR A 74 -18.07 -4.85 -2.53
N MET A 75 -19.26 -4.54 -3.02
CA MET A 75 -20.11 -3.46 -2.50
C MET A 75 -20.49 -3.69 -1.03
N HIS A 76 -20.79 -4.94 -0.66
CA HIS A 76 -21.11 -5.31 0.71
C HIS A 76 -19.90 -5.13 1.64
N ALA A 77 -18.72 -5.59 1.23
CA ALA A 77 -17.48 -5.45 1.99
C ALA A 77 -17.11 -3.98 2.23
N GLY A 78 -17.32 -3.11 1.24
CA GLY A 78 -16.98 -1.69 1.30
C GLY A 78 -17.90 -0.82 2.16
N ALA A 79 -18.87 -1.42 2.85
CA ALA A 79 -19.73 -0.79 3.86
C ALA A 79 -20.45 0.48 3.36
N GLY A 80 -20.92 0.47 2.11
CA GLY A 80 -21.72 1.53 1.50
C GLY A 80 -20.94 2.73 0.97
N LEU A 81 -19.61 2.63 0.83
CA LEU A 81 -18.75 3.68 0.28
C LEU A 81 -18.01 3.27 -1.00
N CYS A 82 -18.30 2.08 -1.57
CA CYS A 82 -17.75 1.75 -2.88
C CYS A 82 -18.43 2.56 -3.98
N GLU A 83 -17.65 2.98 -4.97
CA GLU A 83 -18.14 3.56 -6.22
C GLU A 83 -18.54 2.44 -7.18
N LEU A 84 -19.83 2.32 -7.48
CA LEU A 84 -20.36 1.20 -8.29
C LEU A 84 -19.70 1.08 -9.65
N GLU A 85 -19.42 2.18 -10.33
CA GLU A 85 -18.80 2.17 -11.66
C GLU A 85 -17.33 1.69 -11.60
N ALA A 86 -16.60 2.05 -10.54
CA ALA A 86 -15.24 1.55 -10.32
C ALA A 86 -15.23 0.03 -10.00
N VAL A 87 -16.19 -0.43 -9.20
CA VAL A 87 -16.35 -1.86 -8.89
C VAL A 87 -16.72 -2.67 -10.13
N LYS A 88 -17.69 -2.18 -10.95
CA LYS A 88 -18.05 -2.81 -12.23
C LYS A 88 -16.83 -2.90 -13.15
N PHE A 89 -16.12 -1.79 -13.32
CA PHE A 89 -14.92 -1.74 -14.15
C PHE A 89 -13.88 -2.78 -13.69
N LEU A 90 -13.58 -2.83 -12.38
CA LEU A 90 -12.67 -3.81 -11.81
C LEU A 90 -13.08 -5.25 -12.17
N VAL A 91 -14.32 -5.60 -11.91
CA VAL A 91 -14.84 -6.98 -12.05
C VAL A 91 -14.92 -7.41 -13.50
N GLU A 92 -15.38 -6.53 -14.39
CA GLU A 92 -15.56 -6.83 -15.82
C GLU A 92 -14.20 -6.98 -16.54
N GLN A 93 -13.17 -6.22 -16.14
CA GLN A 93 -11.83 -6.32 -16.71
C GLN A 93 -11.00 -7.48 -16.15
N ALA A 94 -11.38 -8.03 -14.99
CA ALA A 94 -10.61 -9.05 -14.29
C ALA A 94 -10.25 -10.28 -15.15
N PRO A 95 -11.16 -10.96 -15.88
CA PRO A 95 -10.81 -12.16 -16.65
C PRO A 95 -9.72 -11.91 -17.68
N SER A 96 -9.82 -10.82 -18.45
CA SER A 96 -8.83 -10.47 -19.47
C SER A 96 -7.45 -10.10 -18.88
N CYS A 97 -7.42 -9.56 -17.67
CA CYS A 97 -6.18 -9.30 -16.95
C CYS A 97 -5.53 -10.59 -16.45
N ILE A 98 -6.32 -11.55 -15.96
CA ILE A 98 -5.82 -12.88 -15.58
C ILE A 98 -5.22 -13.60 -16.79
N ASP A 99 -5.90 -13.59 -17.93
CA ASP A 99 -5.38 -14.18 -19.18
C ASP A 99 -4.03 -13.56 -19.57
N SER A 100 -3.90 -12.24 -19.46
CA SER A 100 -2.64 -11.52 -19.70
C SER A 100 -1.52 -11.99 -18.75
N LEU A 101 -1.79 -12.11 -17.45
CA LEU A 101 -0.80 -12.60 -16.47
C LEU A 101 -0.35 -14.04 -16.78
N VAL A 102 -1.29 -14.91 -17.15
CA VAL A 102 -1.00 -16.32 -17.56
C VAL A 102 -0.14 -16.33 -18.82
N GLN A 103 -0.46 -15.50 -19.83
CA GLN A 103 0.33 -15.38 -21.06
C GLN A 103 1.75 -14.83 -20.79
N MET A 104 1.92 -13.94 -19.82
CA MET A 104 3.23 -13.47 -19.39
C MET A 104 4.04 -14.55 -18.66
N GLY A 105 3.41 -15.65 -18.20
CA GLY A 105 4.05 -16.79 -17.55
C GLY A 105 3.81 -16.88 -16.04
N VAL A 106 2.85 -16.15 -15.48
CA VAL A 106 2.49 -16.29 -14.05
C VAL A 106 1.92 -17.68 -13.79
N GLY A 107 2.56 -18.44 -12.92
CA GLY A 107 2.23 -19.83 -12.58
C GLY A 107 1.17 -19.91 -11.47
N PHE A 108 -0.11 -19.72 -11.81
CA PHE A 108 -1.19 -20.02 -10.87
C PHE A 108 -1.40 -21.53 -10.70
N ASP A 109 -1.84 -21.95 -9.52
CA ASP A 109 -2.17 -23.33 -9.22
C ASP A 109 -3.28 -23.85 -10.15
N ARG A 110 -3.25 -25.17 -10.43
CA ARG A 110 -4.17 -25.81 -11.34
C ARG A 110 -4.79 -27.07 -10.75
N LYS A 111 -6.02 -27.34 -11.15
CA LYS A 111 -6.70 -28.62 -10.93
C LYS A 111 -6.98 -29.27 -12.29
N GLY A 112 -6.10 -30.18 -12.70
CA GLY A 112 -6.03 -30.64 -14.10
C GLY A 112 -5.61 -29.51 -15.03
N GLU A 113 -6.36 -29.28 -16.11
CA GLU A 113 -6.08 -28.20 -17.07
C GLU A 113 -6.62 -26.81 -16.63
N ARG A 114 -7.54 -26.77 -15.66
CA ARG A 114 -8.19 -25.53 -15.19
C ARG A 114 -7.39 -24.86 -14.09
N LEU A 115 -7.47 -23.54 -14.03
CA LEU A 115 -6.95 -22.76 -12.90
C LEU A 115 -7.70 -23.13 -11.62
N ALA A 116 -6.97 -23.30 -10.51
CA ALA A 116 -7.56 -23.61 -9.22
C ALA A 116 -8.13 -22.33 -8.60
N LEU A 117 -9.33 -22.44 -8.05
CA LEU A 117 -10.03 -21.36 -7.38
C LEU A 117 -10.32 -21.74 -5.92
N THR A 118 -10.17 -20.78 -5.02
CA THR A 118 -10.53 -20.93 -3.62
C THR A 118 -11.59 -19.93 -3.19
N LEU A 119 -12.31 -20.29 -2.13
CA LEU A 119 -13.24 -19.42 -1.42
C LEU A 119 -12.47 -18.74 -0.29
N GLU A 120 -12.46 -17.41 -0.28
CA GLU A 120 -12.00 -16.61 0.86
C GLU A 120 -13.20 -16.00 1.60
N ALA A 121 -12.98 -15.57 2.85
CA ALA A 121 -14.03 -14.96 3.66
C ALA A 121 -14.64 -13.73 2.96
N ALA A 122 -15.94 -13.53 3.15
CA ALA A 122 -16.77 -12.50 2.52
C ALA A 122 -16.99 -12.65 0.99
N HIS A 123 -16.40 -13.66 0.34
CA HIS A 123 -16.79 -14.04 -1.01
C HIS A 123 -17.95 -15.03 -1.00
N SER A 124 -18.92 -14.86 -1.89
CA SER A 124 -20.07 -15.76 -2.05
C SER A 124 -19.75 -17.00 -2.90
N ARG A 125 -18.66 -16.95 -3.69
CA ARG A 125 -18.22 -18.02 -4.63
C ARG A 125 -16.71 -18.20 -4.60
N PRO A 126 -16.20 -19.42 -4.90
CA PRO A 126 -14.78 -19.64 -5.17
C PRO A 126 -14.37 -18.89 -6.43
N ARG A 127 -13.59 -17.80 -6.29
CA ARG A 127 -13.10 -17.02 -7.42
C ARG A 127 -11.66 -16.54 -7.25
N VAL A 128 -10.98 -16.95 -6.18
CA VAL A 128 -9.64 -16.46 -5.87
C VAL A 128 -8.60 -17.40 -6.48
N LEU A 129 -7.87 -16.90 -7.47
CA LEU A 129 -6.70 -17.55 -8.04
C LEU A 129 -5.50 -17.38 -7.11
N HIS A 130 -4.66 -18.41 -7.01
CA HIS A 130 -3.51 -18.40 -6.11
C HIS A 130 -2.33 -19.20 -6.67
N ALA A 131 -1.12 -18.93 -6.13
CA ALA A 131 0.08 -19.75 -6.30
C ALA A 131 0.55 -20.13 -4.89
N ALA A 132 0.05 -21.26 -4.38
CA ALA A 132 0.15 -21.68 -2.98
C ALA A 132 -0.25 -20.52 -2.02
N ASP A 133 0.66 -20.11 -1.11
CA ASP A 133 0.54 -18.96 -0.23
C ASP A 133 1.58 -17.86 -0.54
N THR A 134 1.99 -17.74 -1.82
CA THR A 134 2.98 -16.77 -2.32
C THR A 134 2.56 -16.15 -3.66
N THR A 135 1.27 -15.90 -3.85
CA THR A 135 0.73 -15.40 -5.13
C THR A 135 1.37 -14.09 -5.57
N GLY A 136 1.57 -13.16 -4.64
CA GLY A 136 2.22 -11.90 -4.94
C GLY A 136 3.63 -12.07 -5.50
N ARG A 137 4.44 -12.94 -4.89
CA ARG A 137 5.79 -13.28 -5.37
C ARG A 137 5.77 -13.87 -6.78
N ALA A 138 4.84 -14.79 -7.05
CA ALA A 138 4.70 -15.39 -8.38
C ALA A 138 4.40 -14.33 -9.45
N VAL A 139 3.53 -13.36 -9.14
CA VAL A 139 3.20 -12.25 -10.05
C VAL A 139 4.38 -11.28 -10.19
N VAL A 140 4.91 -10.76 -9.10
CA VAL A 140 5.95 -9.72 -9.12
C VAL A 140 7.25 -10.21 -9.77
N SER A 141 7.64 -11.47 -9.54
CA SER A 141 8.84 -12.05 -10.16
C SER A 141 8.73 -12.10 -11.68
N VAL A 142 7.58 -12.53 -12.20
CA VAL A 142 7.35 -12.59 -13.65
C VAL A 142 7.31 -11.18 -14.25
N LEU A 143 6.57 -10.25 -13.64
CA LEU A 143 6.47 -8.87 -14.13
C LEU A 143 7.84 -8.17 -14.11
N SER A 144 8.64 -8.38 -13.06
CA SER A 144 10.00 -7.83 -12.97
C SER A 144 10.90 -8.34 -14.09
N ALA A 145 10.87 -9.66 -14.36
CA ALA A 145 11.64 -10.24 -15.46
C ALA A 145 11.22 -9.63 -16.81
N LYS A 146 9.90 -9.50 -17.05
CA LYS A 146 9.36 -8.91 -18.28
C LYS A 146 9.73 -7.43 -18.46
N VAL A 147 9.74 -6.64 -17.39
CA VAL A 147 10.19 -5.25 -17.42
C VAL A 147 11.65 -5.15 -17.86
N LEU A 148 12.53 -6.02 -17.33
CA LEU A 148 13.95 -6.03 -17.67
C LEU A 148 14.22 -6.49 -19.13
N GLU A 149 13.28 -7.19 -19.77
CA GLU A 149 13.35 -7.59 -21.19
C GLU A 149 12.95 -6.43 -22.14
N ARG A 150 12.31 -5.37 -21.65
CA ARG A 150 11.73 -4.29 -22.47
C ARG A 150 12.75 -3.15 -22.71
N PRO A 151 13.21 -2.93 -23.95
CA PRO A 151 14.26 -1.95 -24.24
C PRO A 151 13.82 -0.50 -24.05
N ASN A 152 12.52 -0.23 -24.08
CA ASN A 152 11.95 1.10 -23.87
C ASN A 152 11.70 1.43 -22.39
N ILE A 153 12.01 0.52 -21.47
CA ILE A 153 11.86 0.73 -20.02
C ILE A 153 13.25 0.81 -19.38
N GLN A 154 13.59 1.96 -18.83
CA GLN A 154 14.80 2.12 -18.00
C GLN A 154 14.42 2.00 -16.52
N VAL A 155 14.97 0.98 -15.83
CA VAL A 155 14.79 0.81 -14.38
C VAL A 155 15.82 1.63 -13.64
N LEU A 156 15.37 2.55 -12.78
CA LEU A 156 16.17 3.36 -11.87
C LEU A 156 16.07 2.76 -10.46
N SER A 157 17.12 2.04 -10.03
CA SER A 157 17.13 1.29 -8.76
C SER A 157 18.56 1.20 -8.19
N PRO A 158 18.77 1.50 -6.89
CA PRO A 158 17.83 2.21 -6.03
C PRO A 158 17.71 3.69 -6.42
N ALA A 159 16.48 4.24 -6.38
CA ALA A 159 16.22 5.65 -6.63
C ALA A 159 15.02 6.12 -5.79
N PHE A 160 15.15 7.22 -5.06
CA PHE A 160 14.12 7.73 -4.18
C PHE A 160 13.54 9.05 -4.70
N ALA A 161 12.22 9.07 -4.97
CA ALA A 161 11.50 10.27 -5.37
C ALA A 161 11.24 11.16 -4.15
N LEU A 162 11.68 12.42 -4.20
CA LEU A 162 11.57 13.38 -3.08
C LEU A 162 10.36 14.30 -3.21
N ASP A 163 10.16 14.90 -4.39
CA ASP A 163 9.05 15.82 -4.66
C ASP A 163 8.63 15.77 -6.14
N LEU A 164 7.39 16.17 -6.41
CA LEU A 164 6.87 16.36 -7.76
C LEU A 164 7.29 17.71 -8.31
N TRP A 165 7.53 17.76 -9.60
CA TRP A 165 7.83 18.97 -10.31
C TRP A 165 6.58 19.48 -11.04
N LEU A 166 6.08 20.64 -10.63
CA LEU A 166 4.93 21.29 -11.26
C LEU A 166 5.38 22.52 -12.08
N SER A 167 4.71 22.76 -13.20
CA SER A 167 4.81 24.03 -13.91
C SER A 167 4.07 25.14 -13.17
N GLU A 168 4.27 26.39 -13.60
CA GLU A 168 3.53 27.55 -13.09
C GLU A 168 2.00 27.40 -13.23
N ASN A 169 1.54 26.64 -14.22
CA ASN A 169 0.13 26.34 -14.45
C ASN A 169 -0.38 25.10 -13.67
N GLY A 170 0.42 24.57 -12.73
CA GLY A 170 0.05 23.43 -11.91
C GLY A 170 0.06 22.07 -12.62
N HIS A 171 0.69 21.95 -13.80
CA HIS A 171 0.83 20.68 -14.52
C HIS A 171 2.06 19.92 -14.03
N CYS A 172 1.95 18.62 -13.77
CA CYS A 172 3.08 17.78 -13.38
C CYS A 172 4.01 17.55 -14.59
N GLN A 173 5.31 17.86 -14.40
CA GLN A 173 6.36 17.82 -15.43
C GLN A 173 7.49 16.85 -15.12
N GLY A 174 7.47 16.19 -13.97
CA GLY A 174 8.52 15.28 -13.54
C GLY A 174 8.62 15.14 -12.04
N VAL A 175 9.77 14.64 -11.60
CA VAL A 175 10.08 14.39 -10.18
C VAL A 175 11.52 14.76 -9.86
N SER A 176 11.81 15.10 -8.60
CA SER A 176 13.18 15.10 -8.08
C SER A 176 13.53 13.73 -7.53
N LEU A 177 14.73 13.25 -7.81
CA LEU A 177 15.25 11.94 -7.43
C LEU A 177 16.57 12.05 -6.69
N ILE A 178 16.78 11.15 -5.73
CA ILE A 178 18.11 10.73 -5.30
C ILE A 178 18.48 9.49 -6.11
N TYR A 179 19.56 9.57 -6.86
CA TYR A 179 20.02 8.48 -7.71
C TYR A 179 21.52 8.61 -8.03
N GLN A 180 22.30 7.54 -7.80
CA GLN A 180 23.74 7.44 -8.13
C GLN A 180 24.60 8.60 -7.63
N GLY A 181 24.44 9.00 -6.36
CA GLY A 181 25.22 10.07 -5.74
C GLY A 181 24.77 11.48 -6.09
N GLU A 182 23.62 11.63 -6.73
CA GLU A 182 23.08 12.94 -7.10
C GLU A 182 21.62 13.10 -6.68
N LEU A 183 21.25 14.32 -6.32
CA LEU A 183 19.86 14.78 -6.31
C LEU A 183 19.61 15.51 -7.61
N VAL A 184 18.70 14.98 -8.42
CA VAL A 184 18.43 15.47 -9.79
C VAL A 184 16.94 15.62 -10.05
N TRP A 185 16.60 16.53 -10.98
CA TRP A 185 15.25 16.64 -11.54
C TRP A 185 15.18 15.87 -12.86
N VAL A 186 14.18 15.00 -12.97
CA VAL A 186 13.91 14.20 -14.17
C VAL A 186 12.55 14.60 -14.73
N SER A 187 12.55 15.07 -15.97
CA SER A 187 11.33 15.52 -16.63
C SER A 187 10.57 14.37 -17.29
N ALA A 188 9.24 14.46 -17.27
CA ALA A 188 8.35 13.58 -18.01
C ALA A 188 7.08 14.30 -18.45
N GLN A 189 6.41 13.75 -19.47
CA GLN A 189 5.13 14.27 -19.94
C GLN A 189 3.98 13.77 -19.04
N ALA A 190 4.16 12.60 -18.44
CA ALA A 190 3.26 12.05 -17.43
C ALA A 190 4.05 11.39 -16.31
N VAL A 191 3.54 11.53 -15.09
CA VAL A 191 4.06 10.84 -13.89
C VAL A 191 2.95 9.95 -13.33
N VAL A 192 3.26 8.67 -13.13
CA VAL A 192 2.35 7.67 -12.55
C VAL A 192 2.88 7.27 -11.17
N LEU A 193 2.17 7.62 -10.12
CA LEU A 193 2.46 7.17 -8.76
C LEU A 193 1.90 5.76 -8.55
N ALA A 194 2.77 4.80 -8.24
CA ALA A 194 2.44 3.40 -7.97
C ALA A 194 3.18 2.90 -6.71
N THR A 195 3.30 3.79 -5.71
CA THR A 195 4.19 3.65 -4.55
C THR A 195 3.66 2.75 -3.44
N GLY A 196 2.45 2.21 -3.59
CA GLY A 196 1.79 1.42 -2.55
C GLY A 196 1.27 2.25 -1.39
N GLY A 197 1.00 1.61 -0.26
CA GLY A 197 0.42 2.23 0.91
C GLY A 197 1.41 2.79 1.92
N GLY A 198 0.91 3.18 3.11
CA GLY A 198 1.66 3.83 4.18
C GLY A 198 1.66 3.04 5.50
N GLY A 199 1.64 1.70 5.47
CA GLY A 199 1.50 0.88 6.68
C GLY A 199 2.59 1.10 7.74
N GLN A 200 3.77 1.57 7.35
CA GLN A 200 4.86 1.91 8.27
C GLN A 200 4.57 3.14 9.16
N VAL A 201 3.44 3.81 8.96
CA VAL A 201 2.94 4.83 9.90
C VAL A 201 2.46 4.20 11.23
N PHE A 202 2.26 2.88 11.27
CA PHE A 202 1.88 2.10 12.47
C PHE A 202 3.01 1.16 12.88
N CYS A 203 3.30 1.05 14.18
CA CYS A 203 4.34 0.15 14.68
C CYS A 203 3.97 -1.34 14.54
N GLN A 204 2.68 -1.68 14.44
CA GLN A 204 2.22 -3.02 14.10
C GLN A 204 1.69 -3.02 12.67
N THR A 205 2.48 -3.53 11.74
CA THR A 205 2.14 -3.60 10.31
C THR A 205 2.69 -4.85 9.65
N THR A 206 1.91 -5.43 8.73
CA THR A 206 2.36 -6.54 7.88
C THR A 206 3.08 -6.06 6.62
N ASN A 207 3.22 -4.74 6.44
CA ASN A 207 3.86 -4.16 5.26
C ASN A 207 5.39 -4.10 5.41
N PRO A 208 6.16 -4.26 4.32
CA PRO A 208 7.60 -4.10 4.35
C PRO A 208 8.02 -2.67 4.70
N ALA A 209 9.27 -2.49 5.13
CA ALA A 209 9.82 -1.20 5.54
C ALA A 209 9.71 -0.10 4.48
N VAL A 210 9.57 -0.47 3.21
CA VAL A 210 9.41 0.46 2.08
C VAL A 210 8.00 1.08 1.97
N SER A 211 7.02 0.64 2.77
CA SER A 211 5.62 1.13 2.69
C SER A 211 5.41 2.38 3.55
N THR A 212 5.95 3.51 3.12
CA THR A 212 5.99 4.78 3.87
C THR A 212 5.03 5.86 3.36
N GLY A 213 4.08 5.50 2.47
CA GLY A 213 3.04 6.42 1.98
C GLY A 213 3.54 7.51 1.04
N ASP A 214 4.67 7.28 0.38
CA ASP A 214 5.39 8.30 -0.38
C ASP A 214 4.53 8.98 -1.43
N GLY A 215 3.78 8.22 -2.26
CA GLY A 215 2.98 8.81 -3.33
C GLY A 215 1.85 9.69 -2.82
N VAL A 216 1.18 9.28 -1.73
CA VAL A 216 0.12 10.09 -1.12
C VAL A 216 0.70 11.40 -0.57
N ALA A 217 1.85 11.34 0.12
CA ALA A 217 2.52 12.52 0.65
C ALA A 217 3.01 13.45 -0.47
N LEU A 218 3.64 12.91 -1.53
CA LEU A 218 4.08 13.67 -2.70
C LEU A 218 2.91 14.39 -3.40
N ALA A 219 1.82 13.65 -3.66
CA ALA A 219 0.64 14.20 -4.32
C ALA A 219 -0.06 15.27 -3.46
N TYR A 220 -0.20 15.02 -2.16
CA TYR A 220 -0.77 15.98 -1.21
C TYR A 220 0.03 17.29 -1.15
N ARG A 221 1.36 17.22 -1.02
CA ARG A 221 2.23 18.42 -1.03
C ARG A 221 2.15 19.18 -2.35
N ALA A 222 1.98 18.46 -3.46
CA ALA A 222 1.77 19.05 -4.78
C ALA A 222 0.38 19.67 -4.98
N GLY A 223 -0.55 19.50 -4.03
CA GLY A 223 -1.91 20.02 -4.11
C GLY A 223 -2.91 19.10 -4.81
N ALA A 224 -2.67 17.80 -4.89
CA ALA A 224 -3.67 16.85 -5.33
C ALA A 224 -4.77 16.66 -4.27
N ILE A 225 -5.98 16.37 -4.73
CA ILE A 225 -7.06 15.95 -3.84
C ILE A 225 -6.79 14.51 -3.38
N VAL A 226 -6.89 14.26 -2.08
CA VAL A 226 -6.82 12.92 -1.49
C VAL A 226 -8.15 12.58 -0.82
N ARG A 227 -8.45 11.28 -0.70
CA ARG A 227 -9.77 10.79 -0.30
C ARG A 227 -9.67 9.67 0.73
N ASP A 228 -10.57 9.68 1.74
CA ASP A 228 -10.88 8.57 2.63
C ASP A 228 -9.68 8.04 3.44
N LEU A 229 -8.78 8.94 3.87
CA LEU A 229 -7.51 8.56 4.49
C LEU A 229 -7.65 7.96 5.90
N GLU A 230 -8.82 8.09 6.54
CA GLU A 230 -9.17 7.46 7.81
C GLU A 230 -9.37 5.95 7.72
N PHE A 231 -9.59 5.39 6.52
CA PHE A 231 -9.88 3.96 6.34
C PHE A 231 -8.61 3.14 6.14
N CYS A 232 -8.08 2.62 7.24
CA CYS A 232 -7.02 1.62 7.26
C CYS A 232 -7.58 0.26 7.64
N GLN A 233 -7.29 -0.79 6.85
CA GLN A 233 -7.66 -2.16 7.17
C GLN A 233 -6.60 -2.79 8.05
N PHE A 234 -7.00 -3.27 9.22
CA PHE A 234 -6.14 -4.07 10.09
C PHE A 234 -6.42 -5.55 9.83
N HIS A 235 -5.37 -6.32 9.52
CA HIS A 235 -5.49 -7.76 9.38
C HIS A 235 -5.47 -8.42 10.75
N PRO A 236 -6.41 -9.33 11.07
CA PRO A 236 -6.56 -9.89 12.42
C PRO A 236 -5.37 -10.72 12.89
N THR A 237 -4.67 -11.39 11.96
CA THR A 237 -3.72 -12.45 12.28
C THR A 237 -2.34 -12.17 11.69
N ALA A 238 -1.57 -11.30 12.35
CA ALA A 238 -0.14 -11.11 12.13
C ALA A 238 0.66 -11.84 13.22
N LEU A 239 1.77 -12.46 12.86
CA LEU A 239 2.65 -13.17 13.79
C LEU A 239 3.17 -12.22 14.89
N MET A 240 3.02 -12.61 16.15
CA MET A 240 3.49 -11.89 17.33
C MET A 240 4.57 -12.69 18.06
N LYS A 241 5.81 -12.59 17.58
CA LYS A 241 6.98 -13.21 18.19
C LYS A 241 8.04 -12.13 18.40
N PRO A 242 8.72 -12.06 19.56
CA PRO A 242 9.84 -11.15 19.74
C PRO A 242 10.86 -11.27 18.60
N ASP A 243 11.34 -10.14 18.11
CA ASP A 243 12.31 -9.99 17.01
C ASP A 243 11.83 -10.48 15.63
N ALA A 244 10.64 -11.08 15.52
CA ALA A 244 10.05 -11.44 14.24
C ALA A 244 9.35 -10.23 13.59
N PRO A 245 9.37 -10.11 12.25
CA PRO A 245 8.47 -9.19 11.57
C PRO A 245 7.01 -9.62 11.81
N HIS A 246 6.09 -8.67 11.77
CA HIS A 246 4.65 -8.96 11.84
C HIS A 246 4.19 -9.67 10.56
N PHE A 247 4.68 -10.89 10.36
CA PHE A 247 4.39 -11.71 9.19
C PHE A 247 2.90 -12.01 9.10
N LEU A 248 2.30 -11.78 7.94
CA LEU A 248 0.90 -12.08 7.70
C LEU A 248 0.63 -13.58 7.78
N ILE A 249 -0.33 -13.99 8.61
CA ILE A 249 -0.92 -15.33 8.53
C ILE A 249 -2.22 -15.19 7.75
N SER A 250 -2.23 -15.67 6.51
CA SER A 250 -3.31 -15.49 5.55
C SER A 250 -4.70 -15.81 6.11
N GLU A 251 -5.70 -15.04 5.69
CA GLU A 251 -7.11 -15.29 5.99
C GLU A 251 -7.59 -16.68 5.53
N ALA A 252 -6.97 -17.19 4.45
CA ALA A 252 -7.26 -18.54 3.96
C ALA A 252 -7.08 -19.61 5.04
N VAL A 253 -6.17 -19.43 6.00
CA VAL A 253 -5.96 -20.36 7.12
C VAL A 253 -7.22 -20.47 7.98
N ARG A 254 -7.87 -19.34 8.31
CA ARG A 254 -9.16 -19.31 9.02
C ARG A 254 -10.28 -19.91 8.17
N GLY A 255 -10.29 -19.61 6.88
CA GLY A 255 -11.24 -20.17 5.91
C GLY A 255 -11.14 -21.69 5.77
N GLU A 256 -9.95 -22.27 5.95
CA GLU A 256 -9.72 -23.72 5.93
C GLU A 256 -10.04 -24.42 7.26
N GLY A 257 -10.36 -23.67 8.31
CA GLY A 257 -10.86 -24.19 9.58
C GLY A 257 -9.97 -24.00 10.81
N ALA A 258 -8.95 -23.13 10.75
CA ALA A 258 -8.19 -22.76 11.95
C ALA A 258 -9.07 -22.01 12.95
N HIS A 259 -8.83 -22.25 14.24
CA HIS A 259 -9.56 -21.62 15.34
C HIS A 259 -8.77 -20.43 15.91
N LEU A 260 -9.46 -19.34 16.20
CA LEU A 260 -8.92 -18.21 16.96
C LEU A 260 -9.28 -18.40 18.44
N VAL A 261 -8.26 -18.56 19.29
CA VAL A 261 -8.42 -18.89 20.70
C VAL A 261 -7.61 -17.98 21.62
N ASP A 262 -8.03 -17.85 22.87
CA ASP A 262 -7.26 -17.22 23.94
C ASP A 262 -6.24 -18.21 24.58
N SER A 263 -5.56 -17.79 25.64
CA SER A 263 -4.58 -18.60 26.38
C SER A 263 -5.21 -19.83 27.08
N GLN A 264 -6.54 -19.86 27.26
CA GLN A 264 -7.28 -20.97 27.83
C GLN A 264 -7.84 -21.93 26.76
N GLY A 265 -7.63 -21.62 25.47
CA GLY A 265 -8.18 -22.37 24.35
C GLY A 265 -9.65 -22.06 24.05
N TYR A 266 -10.20 -20.98 24.60
CA TYR A 266 -11.56 -20.54 24.35
C TYR A 266 -11.66 -19.74 23.02
N ARG A 267 -12.65 -20.07 22.18
CA ARG A 267 -12.93 -19.40 20.92
C ARG A 267 -13.75 -18.13 21.14
N PHE A 268 -13.13 -17.10 21.66
CA PHE A 268 -13.75 -15.84 22.07
C PHE A 268 -14.41 -15.05 20.94
N ALA A 269 -14.01 -15.26 19.67
CA ALA A 269 -14.54 -14.51 18.54
C ALA A 269 -16.07 -14.64 18.37
N PHE A 270 -16.66 -15.74 18.86
CA PHE A 270 -18.11 -15.96 18.86
C PHE A 270 -18.88 -15.08 19.86
N ASP A 271 -18.23 -14.53 20.87
CA ASP A 271 -18.85 -13.58 21.79
C ASP A 271 -19.13 -12.23 21.12
N TYR A 272 -18.40 -11.93 20.04
CA TYR A 272 -18.48 -10.67 19.29
C TYR A 272 -19.30 -10.77 18.01
N HIS A 273 -19.32 -11.94 17.35
CA HIS A 273 -20.05 -12.12 16.10
C HIS A 273 -20.44 -13.60 15.86
N PRO A 274 -21.66 -13.88 15.35
CA PRO A 274 -22.14 -15.27 15.16
C PRO A 274 -21.31 -16.11 14.17
N LYS A 275 -20.53 -15.47 13.27
CA LYS A 275 -19.60 -16.16 12.39
C LYS A 275 -18.21 -16.38 13.01
N GLY A 276 -18.00 -15.93 14.26
CA GLY A 276 -16.71 -16.04 14.96
C GLY A 276 -15.55 -15.52 14.13
N GLU A 277 -14.48 -16.30 13.99
CA GLU A 277 -13.28 -15.97 13.22
C GLU A 277 -13.47 -15.84 11.71
N LEU A 278 -14.63 -16.19 11.17
CA LEU A 278 -15.01 -16.01 9.76
C LEU A 278 -15.81 -14.71 9.51
N ALA A 279 -15.97 -13.88 10.53
CA ALA A 279 -16.54 -12.54 10.37
C ALA A 279 -15.60 -11.64 9.52
N PRO A 280 -16.08 -10.50 8.99
CA PRO A 280 -15.24 -9.53 8.29
C PRO A 280 -14.00 -9.10 9.09
N ARG A 281 -12.90 -8.75 8.40
CA ARG A 281 -11.60 -8.46 9.04
C ARG A 281 -11.67 -7.37 10.10
N ASP A 282 -12.41 -6.30 9.86
CA ASP A 282 -12.61 -5.20 10.81
C ASP A 282 -13.29 -5.68 12.09
N VAL A 283 -14.28 -6.58 11.99
CA VAL A 283 -14.97 -7.18 13.14
C VAL A 283 -14.04 -8.07 13.93
N VAL A 284 -13.30 -8.97 13.27
CA VAL A 284 -12.37 -9.88 13.95
C VAL A 284 -11.22 -9.12 14.59
N SER A 285 -10.68 -8.09 13.92
CA SER A 285 -9.61 -7.26 14.49
C SER A 285 -10.08 -6.52 15.74
N ARG A 286 -11.30 -5.96 15.73
CA ARG A 286 -11.89 -5.33 16.92
C ARG A 286 -12.16 -6.34 18.04
N ALA A 287 -12.65 -7.54 17.70
CA ALA A 287 -12.87 -8.61 18.68
C ALA A 287 -11.57 -8.98 19.40
N ILE A 288 -10.46 -9.18 18.66
CA ILE A 288 -9.15 -9.44 19.26
C ILE A 288 -8.71 -8.25 20.12
N PHE A 289 -8.80 -7.03 19.61
CA PHE A 289 -8.39 -5.83 20.34
C PHE A 289 -9.13 -5.69 21.67
N HIS A 290 -10.46 -5.83 21.69
CA HIS A 290 -11.25 -5.75 22.93
C HIS A 290 -10.97 -6.92 23.86
N HIS A 291 -10.76 -8.12 23.33
CA HIS A 291 -10.39 -9.29 24.14
C HIS A 291 -9.05 -9.07 24.85
N LEU A 292 -8.03 -8.59 24.12
CA LEU A 292 -6.71 -8.27 24.67
C LEU A 292 -6.76 -7.15 25.73
N GLN A 293 -7.59 -6.11 25.49
CA GLN A 293 -7.81 -5.06 26.50
C GLN A 293 -8.45 -5.61 27.79
N HIS A 294 -9.36 -6.57 27.67
CA HIS A 294 -10.07 -7.17 28.81
C HIS A 294 -9.17 -8.13 29.60
N THR A 295 -8.39 -8.94 28.91
CA THR A 295 -7.54 -9.98 29.52
C THR A 295 -6.17 -9.45 29.96
N GLY A 296 -5.68 -8.36 29.34
CA GLY A 296 -4.32 -7.85 29.53
C GLY A 296 -3.24 -8.71 28.85
N GLU A 297 -3.63 -9.65 28.00
CA GLU A 297 -2.70 -10.50 27.27
C GLU A 297 -2.07 -9.76 26.06
N PRO A 298 -0.82 -10.07 25.68
CA PRO A 298 -0.12 -9.36 24.58
C PRO A 298 -0.59 -9.82 23.19
N HIS A 299 -1.17 -11.00 23.05
CA HIS A 299 -1.64 -11.61 21.81
C HIS A 299 -2.68 -12.71 22.08
N VAL A 300 -3.36 -13.13 21.03
CA VAL A 300 -4.20 -14.32 20.98
C VAL A 300 -3.51 -15.42 20.18
N TRP A 301 -4.17 -16.55 19.99
CA TRP A 301 -3.59 -17.72 19.35
C TRP A 301 -4.42 -18.16 18.14
N LEU A 302 -3.75 -18.51 17.03
CA LEU A 302 -4.36 -19.14 15.88
C LEU A 302 -3.96 -20.62 15.82
N ASP A 303 -4.93 -21.50 16.08
CA ASP A 303 -4.73 -22.95 16.13
C ASP A 303 -5.06 -23.61 14.79
N LEU A 304 -4.04 -24.17 14.14
CA LEU A 304 -4.17 -24.84 12.84
C LEU A 304 -4.49 -26.34 12.99
N ARG A 305 -4.35 -26.93 14.18
CA ARG A 305 -4.53 -28.37 14.41
C ARG A 305 -5.92 -28.94 14.06
N PRO A 306 -7.02 -28.15 14.02
CA PRO A 306 -8.29 -28.62 13.47
C PRO A 306 -8.28 -28.92 11.97
N ILE A 307 -7.31 -28.40 11.21
CA ILE A 307 -7.15 -28.64 9.77
C ILE A 307 -6.32 -29.91 9.55
N PRO A 308 -6.69 -30.80 8.61
CA PRO A 308 -5.86 -31.97 8.27
C PRO A 308 -4.43 -31.57 7.88
N GLU A 309 -3.43 -32.26 8.43
CA GLU A 309 -2.01 -31.92 8.23
C GLU A 309 -1.61 -31.89 6.75
N GLU A 310 -2.06 -32.85 5.95
CA GLU A 310 -1.80 -32.89 4.50
C GLU A 310 -2.30 -31.61 3.79
N LYS A 311 -3.45 -31.10 4.24
CA LYS A 311 -4.04 -29.87 3.70
C LYS A 311 -3.21 -28.65 4.09
N ILE A 312 -2.72 -28.58 5.33
CA ILE A 312 -1.83 -27.48 5.79
C ILE A 312 -0.54 -27.50 4.95
N ARG A 313 0.10 -28.66 4.79
CA ARG A 313 1.33 -28.83 4.02
C ARG A 313 1.18 -28.43 2.55
N TYR A 314 0.06 -28.74 1.95
CA TYR A 314 -0.24 -28.39 0.54
C TYR A 314 -0.55 -26.91 0.37
N ARG A 315 -1.37 -26.34 1.26
CA ARG A 315 -1.92 -24.99 1.08
C ARG A 315 -1.03 -23.87 1.63
N PHE A 316 -0.22 -24.13 2.64
CA PHE A 316 0.46 -23.11 3.43
C PHE A 316 1.96 -23.39 3.65
N PRO A 317 2.72 -23.80 2.61
CA PRO A 317 4.12 -24.18 2.77
C PRO A 317 4.99 -23.02 3.26
N ASN A 318 4.74 -21.79 2.82
CA ASN A 318 5.48 -20.61 3.25
C ASN A 318 5.17 -20.24 4.72
N ILE A 319 3.92 -20.31 5.14
CA ILE A 319 3.53 -20.10 6.55
C ILE A 319 4.23 -21.11 7.44
N ILE A 320 4.26 -22.39 7.07
CA ILE A 320 5.00 -23.44 7.80
C ILE A 320 6.48 -23.05 7.92
N GLN A 321 7.11 -22.70 6.80
CA GLN A 321 8.53 -22.35 6.77
C GLN A 321 8.86 -21.15 7.66
N VAL A 322 8.05 -20.08 7.59
CA VAL A 322 8.26 -18.89 8.42
C VAL A 322 8.04 -19.20 9.89
N CYS A 323 6.97 -19.91 10.26
CA CYS A 323 6.72 -20.30 11.64
C CYS A 323 7.86 -21.18 12.20
N GLN A 324 8.33 -22.15 11.43
CA GLN A 324 9.48 -23.00 11.82
C GLN A 324 10.76 -22.19 12.00
N HIS A 325 11.04 -21.21 11.13
CA HIS A 325 12.19 -20.31 11.27
C HIS A 325 12.17 -19.58 12.63
N TRP A 326 10.99 -19.21 13.11
CA TRP A 326 10.78 -18.54 14.39
C TRP A 326 10.51 -19.52 15.55
N GLY A 327 10.75 -20.82 15.35
CA GLY A 327 10.66 -21.85 16.40
C GLY A 327 9.23 -22.24 16.77
N ILE A 328 8.27 -22.12 15.83
CA ILE A 328 6.88 -22.53 16.02
C ILE A 328 6.58 -23.71 15.10
N ASP A 329 6.17 -24.85 15.69
CA ASP A 329 5.66 -25.99 14.94
C ASP A 329 4.13 -25.93 14.88
N VAL A 330 3.60 -25.47 13.74
CA VAL A 330 2.16 -25.28 13.51
C VAL A 330 1.31 -26.54 13.62
N PHE A 331 1.94 -27.73 13.64
CA PHE A 331 1.26 -29.01 13.80
C PHE A 331 1.08 -29.43 15.27
N SER A 332 1.92 -28.91 16.16
CA SER A 332 1.93 -29.25 17.59
C SER A 332 1.43 -28.10 18.49
N GLU A 333 1.62 -26.84 18.08
CA GLU A 333 1.29 -25.66 18.86
C GLU A 333 0.60 -24.56 18.04
N PRO A 334 -0.23 -23.71 18.65
CA PRO A 334 -0.88 -22.61 17.96
C PRO A 334 0.09 -21.45 17.74
N ILE A 335 -0.18 -20.63 16.72
CA ILE A 335 0.61 -19.45 16.33
C ILE A 335 0.18 -18.25 17.16
N PRO A 336 1.08 -17.53 17.86
CA PRO A 336 0.74 -16.28 18.53
C PRO A 336 0.45 -15.18 17.47
N VAL A 337 -0.72 -14.55 17.56
CA VAL A 337 -1.16 -13.55 16.57
C VAL A 337 -1.82 -12.34 17.21
N SER A 338 -1.70 -11.20 16.54
CA SER A 338 -2.39 -9.95 16.89
C SER A 338 -2.75 -9.18 15.62
N PRO A 339 -3.72 -8.26 15.67
CA PRO A 339 -4.02 -7.41 14.53
C PRO A 339 -2.85 -6.50 14.17
N ALA A 340 -2.67 -6.24 12.86
CA ALA A 340 -1.68 -5.32 12.35
C ALA A 340 -2.22 -4.54 11.14
N ALA A 341 -1.75 -3.31 10.91
CA ALA A 341 -2.07 -2.52 9.73
C ALA A 341 -1.64 -3.29 8.47
N HIS A 342 -2.53 -3.35 7.48
CA HIS A 342 -2.33 -4.23 6.33
C HIS A 342 -2.59 -3.56 4.98
N TYR A 343 -3.65 -2.75 4.85
CA TYR A 343 -4.03 -2.11 3.60
C TYR A 343 -4.68 -0.75 3.86
N TRP A 344 -4.39 0.24 3.02
CA TRP A 344 -4.95 1.58 3.11
C TRP A 344 -5.96 1.80 1.97
N MET A 345 -7.27 1.89 2.30
CA MET A 345 -8.34 2.06 1.29
C MET A 345 -8.40 3.47 0.74
N GLY A 346 -8.01 4.47 1.52
CA GLY A 346 -7.84 5.85 1.08
C GLY A 346 -6.57 6.07 0.28
N GLY A 347 -6.46 7.23 -0.36
CA GLY A 347 -5.30 7.57 -1.18
C GLY A 347 -5.54 8.80 -2.04
N ILE A 348 -4.79 8.93 -3.12
CA ILE A 348 -4.93 9.99 -4.11
C ILE A 348 -6.23 9.76 -4.89
N LEU A 349 -7.13 10.75 -4.90
CA LEU A 349 -8.37 10.65 -5.68
C LEU A 349 -8.05 10.55 -7.17
N VAL A 350 -8.60 9.51 -7.81
CA VAL A 350 -8.47 9.29 -9.26
C VAL A 350 -9.82 8.99 -9.91
N ASP A 351 -9.92 9.27 -11.20
CA ASP A 351 -11.01 8.79 -12.05
C ASP A 351 -10.73 7.37 -12.62
N LEU A 352 -11.64 6.85 -13.44
CA LEU A 352 -11.47 5.55 -14.09
C LEU A 352 -10.30 5.48 -15.08
N MET A 353 -9.73 6.63 -15.48
CA MET A 353 -8.54 6.73 -16.31
C MET A 353 -7.27 6.93 -15.49
N ASN A 354 -7.34 6.75 -14.17
CA ASN A 354 -6.27 6.98 -13.19
C ASN A 354 -5.77 8.43 -13.10
N GLN A 355 -6.50 9.40 -13.68
CA GLN A 355 -6.12 10.81 -13.62
C GLN A 355 -6.40 11.38 -12.23
N THR A 356 -5.43 12.12 -11.69
CA THR A 356 -5.60 12.87 -10.44
C THR A 356 -6.19 14.26 -10.72
N SER A 357 -6.39 15.05 -9.68
CA SER A 357 -6.76 16.47 -9.82
C SER A 357 -5.65 17.35 -10.41
N ILE A 358 -4.42 16.83 -10.56
CA ILE A 358 -3.28 17.54 -11.16
C ILE A 358 -3.07 17.02 -12.58
N PRO A 359 -3.14 17.88 -13.60
CA PRO A 359 -2.87 17.47 -14.98
C PRO A 359 -1.47 16.87 -15.14
N GLY A 360 -1.33 15.76 -15.88
CA GLY A 360 -0.08 15.04 -16.07
C GLY A 360 0.34 14.15 -14.91
N LEU A 361 -0.46 14.10 -13.82
CA LEU A 361 -0.24 13.22 -12.69
C LEU A 361 -1.33 12.14 -12.62
N TYR A 362 -0.89 10.88 -12.50
CA TYR A 362 -1.73 9.69 -12.41
C TYR A 362 -1.37 8.91 -11.16
N ALA A 363 -2.29 8.06 -10.67
CA ALA A 363 -2.00 7.15 -9.57
C ALA A 363 -2.66 5.79 -9.79
N VAL A 364 -1.97 4.69 -9.40
CA VAL A 364 -2.40 3.30 -9.62
C VAL A 364 -2.08 2.43 -8.40
N GLY A 365 -2.95 1.45 -8.13
CA GLY A 365 -2.81 0.54 -6.98
C GLY A 365 -3.06 1.24 -5.66
N GLU A 366 -2.54 0.70 -4.56
CA GLU A 366 -2.90 1.13 -3.19
C GLU A 366 -2.64 2.62 -2.88
N THR A 367 -1.76 3.31 -3.61
CA THR A 367 -1.56 4.76 -3.44
C THR A 367 -2.72 5.58 -3.98
N ALA A 368 -3.55 4.99 -4.86
CA ALA A 368 -4.73 5.60 -5.45
C ALA A 368 -6.00 5.26 -4.65
N SER A 369 -6.93 6.19 -4.57
CA SER A 369 -8.31 5.94 -4.12
C SER A 369 -9.21 5.88 -5.35
N THR A 370 -9.41 4.66 -5.87
CA THR A 370 -10.23 4.38 -7.06
C THR A 370 -11.73 4.36 -6.77
N GLY A 371 -12.10 4.20 -5.48
CA GLY A 371 -13.48 3.99 -5.06
C GLY A 371 -13.92 2.53 -5.00
N VAL A 372 -13.08 1.58 -5.40
CA VAL A 372 -13.39 0.14 -5.37
C VAL A 372 -13.60 -0.38 -3.95
N HIS A 373 -12.79 0.06 -3.00
CA HIS A 373 -12.71 -0.58 -1.68
C HIS A 373 -13.64 0.02 -0.62
N GLY A 374 -14.17 1.21 -0.85
CA GLY A 374 -15.00 1.89 0.15
C GLY A 374 -14.33 2.00 1.52
N ALA A 375 -15.07 1.71 2.59
CA ALA A 375 -14.56 1.79 3.96
C ALA A 375 -13.84 0.50 4.43
N ASN A 376 -13.91 -0.61 3.66
CA ASN A 376 -13.28 -1.88 4.02
C ASN A 376 -13.13 -2.77 2.77
N ARG A 377 -11.92 -3.21 2.49
CA ARG A 377 -11.56 -3.93 1.27
C ARG A 377 -11.99 -5.41 1.34
N LEU A 378 -12.61 -5.89 0.26
CA LEU A 378 -12.78 -7.34 0.03
C LEU A 378 -11.41 -8.00 -0.23
N ALA A 379 -11.15 -9.14 0.38
CA ALA A 379 -9.90 -9.88 0.19
C ALA A 379 -9.65 -10.16 -1.31
N SER A 380 -8.38 -10.24 -1.71
CA SER A 380 -7.93 -10.56 -3.09
C SER A 380 -8.34 -9.57 -4.20
N ASN A 381 -9.02 -8.45 -3.87
CA ASN A 381 -9.28 -7.35 -4.81
C ASN A 381 -8.07 -6.39 -4.95
N SER A 382 -7.12 -6.33 -4.01
CA SER A 382 -6.00 -5.37 -4.09
C SER A 382 -5.02 -5.65 -5.21
N LEU A 383 -4.60 -6.93 -5.38
CA LEU A 383 -3.76 -7.31 -6.52
C LEU A 383 -4.52 -7.19 -7.84
N LEU A 384 -5.83 -7.50 -7.84
CA LEU A 384 -6.68 -7.29 -9.00
C LEU A 384 -6.72 -5.81 -9.39
N GLU A 385 -6.91 -4.90 -8.45
CA GLU A 385 -6.87 -3.45 -8.68
C GLU A 385 -5.55 -3.01 -9.32
N CYS A 386 -4.41 -3.48 -8.80
CA CYS A 386 -3.09 -3.19 -9.36
C CYS A 386 -3.01 -3.55 -10.85
N VAL A 387 -3.59 -4.68 -11.24
CA VAL A 387 -3.52 -5.20 -12.61
C VAL A 387 -4.55 -4.51 -13.51
N VAL A 388 -5.81 -4.38 -13.07
CA VAL A 388 -6.88 -3.78 -13.87
C VAL A 388 -6.63 -2.30 -14.14
N PHE A 389 -6.35 -1.52 -13.10
CA PHE A 389 -6.07 -0.09 -13.26
C PHE A 389 -4.67 0.15 -13.87
N GLY A 390 -3.69 -0.72 -13.61
CA GLY A 390 -2.42 -0.69 -14.31
C GLY A 390 -2.58 -0.86 -15.82
N ARG A 391 -3.44 -1.78 -16.28
CA ARG A 391 -3.76 -1.99 -17.70
C ARG A 391 -4.41 -0.77 -18.34
N GLN A 392 -5.22 -0.02 -17.60
CA GLN A 392 -5.89 1.18 -18.12
C GLN A 392 -4.89 2.22 -18.62
N MET A 393 -3.66 2.22 -18.12
CA MET A 393 -2.59 3.11 -18.58
C MET A 393 -2.12 2.82 -20.01
N SER A 394 -2.52 1.70 -20.65
CA SER A 394 -2.31 1.46 -22.07
C SER A 394 -2.96 2.52 -22.98
N ASN A 395 -3.98 3.21 -22.47
CA ASN A 395 -4.70 4.26 -23.17
C ASN A 395 -4.07 5.67 -22.97
N LEU A 396 -2.96 5.75 -22.20
CA LEU A 396 -2.30 7.03 -21.94
C LEU A 396 -1.80 7.67 -23.23
N GLN A 397 -2.25 8.89 -23.47
CA GLN A 397 -1.74 9.73 -24.54
C GLN A 397 -0.85 10.81 -23.95
N VAL A 398 0.33 10.99 -24.52
CA VAL A 398 1.30 12.01 -24.12
C VAL A 398 1.58 12.94 -25.29
N GLU A 399 1.59 14.24 -25.01
CA GLU A 399 1.91 15.27 -26.01
C GLU A 399 3.42 15.57 -25.97
N SER A 400 4.07 15.74 -27.12
CA SER A 400 5.49 16.09 -27.15
C SER A 400 5.70 17.52 -26.63
N ARG A 401 6.61 17.71 -25.67
CA ARG A 401 6.96 19.02 -25.11
C ARG A 401 8.44 19.32 -25.31
N GLU A 402 8.79 20.62 -25.27
CA GLU A 402 10.17 21.09 -25.42
C GLU A 402 11.09 20.59 -24.28
N GLN A 403 12.37 20.49 -24.62
CA GLN A 403 13.42 19.94 -23.76
C GLN A 403 13.87 20.99 -22.73
N LEU A 404 13.81 20.66 -21.44
CA LEU A 404 14.45 21.46 -20.40
C LEU A 404 15.92 21.06 -20.24
N VAL A 405 16.79 22.04 -20.22
CA VAL A 405 18.25 21.87 -20.15
C VAL A 405 18.66 21.75 -18.67
N LYS A 406 19.56 20.82 -18.35
CA LYS A 406 20.20 20.76 -17.02
C LYS A 406 20.91 22.07 -16.73
N GLU A 407 20.58 22.72 -15.63
CA GLU A 407 21.35 23.85 -15.10
C GLU A 407 21.93 23.53 -13.73
N LYS A 408 23.20 23.89 -13.59
CA LYS A 408 23.97 24.09 -12.36
C LYS A 408 23.99 22.93 -11.33
N ILE A 409 25.13 22.22 -11.32
CA ILE A 409 25.49 21.27 -10.25
C ILE A 409 26.06 22.06 -9.08
N SER A 410 25.51 21.86 -7.88
CA SER A 410 26.07 22.35 -6.61
C SER A 410 26.53 21.17 -5.74
N LEU A 411 27.45 21.42 -4.80
CA LEU A 411 27.85 20.41 -3.82
C LEU A 411 26.98 20.54 -2.58
N LEU A 412 26.61 19.41 -1.98
CA LEU A 412 25.92 19.39 -0.70
C LEU A 412 26.87 19.93 0.39
N PRO A 413 26.45 20.95 1.18
CA PRO A 413 27.27 21.44 2.29
C PRO A 413 27.57 20.37 3.33
N SER A 414 28.83 20.30 3.79
CA SER A 414 29.27 19.29 4.78
C SER A 414 28.59 19.42 6.15
N ALA A 415 28.05 20.59 6.47
CA ALA A 415 27.31 20.84 7.71
C ALA A 415 26.03 19.98 7.86
N PHE A 416 25.54 19.37 6.79
CA PHE A 416 24.30 18.59 6.79
C PHE A 416 24.51 17.09 7.08
N CYS A 417 25.71 16.65 7.34
CA CYS A 417 26.02 15.26 7.64
C CYS A 417 26.70 15.12 9.02
N PRO A 418 26.23 14.24 9.95
CA PRO A 418 25.07 13.36 9.84
C PRO A 418 23.73 14.08 10.02
N LEU A 419 22.61 13.39 9.66
CA LEU A 419 21.26 13.91 9.93
C LEU A 419 21.03 14.10 11.43
N PRO A 420 20.21 15.10 11.82
CA PRO A 420 19.87 15.33 13.21
C PRO A 420 19.16 14.14 13.86
N SER A 421 19.46 13.86 15.13
CA SER A 421 18.82 12.82 15.96
C SER A 421 17.28 12.95 16.03
N LEU A 422 16.74 14.12 15.73
CA LEU A 422 15.29 14.34 15.63
C LEU A 422 14.63 13.45 14.57
N VAL A 423 15.30 13.20 13.44
CA VAL A 423 14.76 12.36 12.37
C VAL A 423 14.59 10.92 12.84
N GLU A 424 15.62 10.39 13.52
CA GLU A 424 15.58 9.03 14.09
C GLU A 424 14.53 8.93 15.20
N PHE A 425 14.47 9.93 16.10
CA PHE A 425 13.49 9.99 17.17
C PHE A 425 12.05 9.97 16.62
N ILE A 426 11.73 10.81 15.63
CA ILE A 426 10.40 10.83 15.01
C ILE A 426 10.10 9.49 14.36
N ARG A 427 11.07 8.88 13.66
CA ARG A 427 10.91 7.60 12.97
C ARG A 427 10.56 6.46 13.94
N GLU A 428 11.02 6.54 15.19
CA GLU A 428 10.72 5.58 16.24
C GLU A 428 9.37 5.87 16.93
N GLU A 429 9.10 7.11 17.30
CA GLU A 429 7.95 7.49 18.14
C GLU A 429 6.65 7.68 17.36
N LEU A 430 6.71 8.16 16.11
CA LEU A 430 5.51 8.41 15.31
C LEU A 430 4.67 7.13 15.09
N PRO A 431 5.24 5.96 14.73
CA PRO A 431 4.44 4.75 14.57
C PRO A 431 3.79 4.25 15.86
N ARG A 432 4.42 4.49 17.02
CA ARG A 432 3.87 4.15 18.34
C ARG A 432 2.69 5.07 18.69
N LEU A 433 2.84 6.39 18.43
CA LEU A 433 1.76 7.35 18.60
C LEU A 433 0.56 7.00 17.74
N MET A 434 0.80 6.73 16.46
CA MET A 434 -0.26 6.41 15.50
C MET A 434 -0.99 5.10 15.83
N TRP A 435 -0.25 4.07 16.28
CA TRP A 435 -0.86 2.83 16.73
C TRP A 435 -1.80 3.04 17.91
N ARG A 436 -1.37 3.82 18.90
CA ARG A 436 -2.15 4.11 20.11
C ARG A 436 -3.39 4.94 19.82
N CYS A 437 -3.28 6.02 19.00
CA CYS A 437 -4.33 7.01 18.85
C CYS A 437 -5.21 6.81 17.60
N ALA A 438 -4.64 6.29 16.49
CA ALA A 438 -5.32 6.10 15.20
C ALA A 438 -5.38 4.63 14.76
N GLY A 439 -5.09 3.69 15.67
CA GLY A 439 -5.17 2.26 15.43
C GLY A 439 -6.62 1.75 15.30
N ILE A 440 -6.89 0.60 15.89
CA ILE A 440 -8.16 -0.14 15.74
C ILE A 440 -9.34 0.58 16.39
N SER A 441 -9.14 1.14 17.60
CA SER A 441 -10.16 1.90 18.32
C SER A 441 -9.65 3.33 18.55
N ARG A 442 -10.44 4.31 18.20
CA ARG A 442 -10.07 5.74 18.16
C ARG A 442 -11.00 6.55 19.04
N ARG A 443 -10.46 7.61 19.64
CA ARG A 443 -11.23 8.58 20.42
C ARG A 443 -10.86 10.00 20.00
N GLY A 444 -11.83 10.92 19.98
CA GLY A 444 -11.61 12.30 19.53
C GLY A 444 -10.52 13.04 20.31
N ASP A 445 -10.52 12.91 21.64
CA ASP A 445 -9.53 13.54 22.53
C ASP A 445 -8.11 13.02 22.28
N GLU A 446 -7.95 11.71 22.06
CA GLU A 446 -6.65 11.10 21.74
C GLU A 446 -6.17 11.47 20.33
N LEU A 447 -7.08 11.53 19.35
CA LEU A 447 -6.78 11.96 17.98
C LEU A 447 -6.32 13.42 17.94
N GLU A 448 -7.01 14.34 18.65
CA GLU A 448 -6.61 15.76 18.71
C GLU A 448 -5.24 15.94 19.39
N SER A 449 -5.00 15.24 20.51
CA SER A 449 -3.68 15.26 21.17
C SER A 449 -2.56 14.75 20.25
N ALA A 450 -2.85 13.71 19.43
CA ALA A 450 -1.88 13.20 18.47
C ALA A 450 -1.64 14.18 17.31
N ILE A 451 -2.66 14.92 16.87
CA ILE A 451 -2.52 15.98 15.87
C ILE A 451 -1.57 17.06 16.36
N ASP A 452 -1.79 17.56 17.59
CA ASP A 452 -0.94 18.60 18.20
C ASP A 452 0.53 18.14 18.22
N GLN A 453 0.78 16.88 18.59
CA GLN A 453 2.13 16.33 18.63
C GLN A 453 2.75 16.20 17.24
N VAL A 454 1.98 15.73 16.23
CA VAL A 454 2.47 15.60 14.84
C VAL A 454 2.74 16.98 14.24
N GLU A 455 1.88 17.98 14.48
CA GLU A 455 2.10 19.36 14.03
C GLU A 455 3.37 19.98 14.65
N LEU A 456 3.64 19.69 15.92
CA LEU A 456 4.89 20.10 16.57
C LEU A 456 6.10 19.45 15.87
N TRP A 457 6.07 18.14 15.65
CA TRP A 457 7.15 17.45 14.94
C TRP A 457 7.32 17.93 13.50
N GLN A 458 6.23 18.20 12.77
CA GLN A 458 6.30 18.78 11.42
C GLN A 458 7.00 20.15 11.44
N LYS A 459 6.68 21.01 12.43
CA LYS A 459 7.30 22.32 12.59
C LYS A 459 8.80 22.20 12.89
N ASP A 460 9.17 21.36 13.86
CA ASP A 460 10.56 21.15 14.25
C ASP A 460 11.37 20.53 13.10
N PHE A 461 10.78 19.57 12.38
CA PHE A 461 11.38 18.93 11.20
C PHE A 461 11.60 19.93 10.05
N ALA A 462 10.63 20.81 9.79
CA ALA A 462 10.74 21.86 8.77
C ALA A 462 11.79 22.94 9.14
N ALA A 463 12.05 23.16 10.42
CA ALA A 463 13.06 24.10 10.90
C ALA A 463 14.50 23.60 10.78
N LEU A 464 14.71 22.30 10.51
CA LEU A 464 16.05 21.77 10.26
C LEU A 464 16.68 22.46 9.05
N GLU A 465 17.94 22.87 9.15
CA GLU A 465 18.70 23.52 8.06
C GLU A 465 18.69 22.66 6.79
N PHE A 466 18.81 21.35 6.97
CA PHE A 466 18.75 20.39 5.87
C PHE A 466 17.37 20.38 5.16
N SER A 467 16.27 20.43 5.94
CA SER A 467 14.92 20.53 5.40
C SER A 467 14.71 21.82 4.61
N GLN A 468 15.20 22.94 5.13
CA GLN A 468 15.15 24.24 4.46
C GLN A 468 15.98 24.24 3.17
N PHE A 469 17.17 23.63 3.19
CA PHE A 469 18.01 23.51 1.99
C PHE A 469 17.29 22.72 0.88
N LEU A 470 16.75 21.54 1.18
CA LEU A 470 16.07 20.71 0.17
C LEU A 470 14.79 21.35 -0.35
N GLN A 471 14.02 22.03 0.50
CA GLN A 471 12.78 22.71 0.09
C GLN A 471 13.03 23.92 -0.79
N ASN A 472 14.23 24.55 -0.70
CA ASN A 472 14.61 25.70 -1.52
C ASN A 472 15.26 25.31 -2.85
N LEU A 473 15.51 24.01 -3.10
CA LEU A 473 16.01 23.55 -4.38
C LEU A 473 14.91 23.67 -5.44
N GLN A 474 15.22 24.39 -6.51
CA GLN A 474 14.29 24.61 -7.60
C GLN A 474 14.74 23.84 -8.86
N PRO A 475 13.81 23.31 -9.66
CA PRO A 475 14.15 22.76 -10.96
C PRO A 475 14.81 23.84 -11.84
N PRO A 476 15.85 23.52 -12.63
CA PRO A 476 16.52 22.22 -12.76
C PRO A 476 17.82 22.07 -11.94
N GLN A 477 17.91 22.71 -10.75
CA GLN A 477 19.10 22.65 -9.90
C GLN A 477 19.39 21.20 -9.46
N SER A 478 20.61 20.72 -9.59
CA SER A 478 21.06 19.42 -9.11
C SER A 478 22.15 19.55 -8.04
N VAL A 479 22.28 18.53 -7.19
CA VAL A 479 23.23 18.51 -6.07
C VAL A 479 24.01 17.21 -6.09
N VAL A 480 25.34 17.30 -6.06
CA VAL A 480 26.22 16.13 -5.90
C VAL A 480 26.29 15.77 -4.42
N LEU A 481 26.02 14.52 -4.12
CA LEU A 481 26.03 13.92 -2.78
C LEU A 481 27.39 13.26 -2.56
N ASN A 482 28.30 13.96 -1.90
CA ASN A 482 29.72 13.60 -1.82
C ASN A 482 30.17 13.01 -0.47
N PHE A 483 29.22 12.56 0.35
CA PHE A 483 29.51 11.93 1.64
C PHE A 483 29.08 10.47 1.67
N PRO A 484 29.81 9.60 2.39
CA PRO A 484 29.37 8.22 2.63
C PRO A 484 27.97 8.19 3.24
N ASP A 485 27.14 7.21 2.84
CA ASP A 485 25.81 6.93 3.36
C ASP A 485 24.78 8.08 3.24
N ILE A 486 25.12 9.19 2.57
CA ILE A 486 24.23 10.37 2.45
C ILE A 486 22.92 10.05 1.72
N GLU A 487 22.94 9.19 0.70
CA GLU A 487 21.72 8.77 0.01
C GLU A 487 20.75 8.06 0.98
N THR A 488 21.28 7.16 1.82
CA THR A 488 20.49 6.48 2.87
C THR A 488 19.92 7.47 3.86
N GLN A 489 20.71 8.47 4.27
CA GLN A 489 20.27 9.50 5.21
C GLN A 489 19.17 10.39 4.60
N ILE A 490 19.32 10.82 3.34
CA ILE A 490 18.30 11.64 2.67
C ILE A 490 17.03 10.80 2.41
N LYS A 491 17.17 9.51 2.07
CA LYS A 491 16.02 8.60 1.98
C LYS A 491 15.29 8.53 3.33
N LEU A 492 16.01 8.32 4.44
CA LEU A 492 15.43 8.29 5.78
C LEU A 492 14.70 9.59 6.13
N TRP A 493 15.31 10.74 5.82
CA TRP A 493 14.70 12.06 5.98
C TRP A 493 13.41 12.17 5.14
N GLY A 494 13.46 11.81 3.87
CA GLY A 494 12.32 11.89 2.95
C GLY A 494 11.16 10.99 3.38
N GLU A 495 11.45 9.74 3.78
CA GLU A 495 10.45 8.81 4.30
C GLU A 495 9.84 9.32 5.62
N THR A 496 10.64 9.93 6.50
CA THR A 496 10.14 10.51 7.76
C THR A 496 9.23 11.70 7.48
N ARG A 497 9.59 12.57 6.54
CA ARG A 497 8.74 13.68 6.06
C ARG A 497 7.40 13.15 5.54
N ASN A 498 7.44 12.11 4.70
CA ASN A 498 6.25 11.50 4.13
C ASN A 498 5.35 10.88 5.21
N LEU A 499 5.93 10.18 6.18
CA LEU A 499 5.18 9.60 7.30
C LEU A 499 4.53 10.66 8.20
N LEU A 500 5.18 11.80 8.43
CA LEU A 500 4.57 12.93 9.16
C LEU A 500 3.34 13.47 8.42
N ASP A 501 3.43 13.64 7.09
CA ASP A 501 2.29 14.08 6.28
C ASP A 501 1.16 13.05 6.29
N VAL A 502 1.48 11.77 6.11
CA VAL A 502 0.51 10.65 6.15
C VAL A 502 -0.18 10.55 7.51
N ALA A 503 0.59 10.65 8.61
CA ALA A 503 0.05 10.62 9.96
C ALA A 503 -0.93 11.78 10.21
N TYR A 504 -0.54 12.99 9.85
CA TYR A 504 -1.39 14.18 9.95
C TYR A 504 -2.71 14.00 9.19
N LEU A 505 -2.62 13.51 7.94
CA LEU A 505 -3.78 13.29 7.08
C LEU A 505 -4.74 12.25 7.65
N ILE A 506 -4.22 11.11 8.15
CA ILE A 506 -5.02 10.05 8.78
C ILE A 506 -5.72 10.57 10.03
N LEU A 507 -4.98 11.25 10.91
CA LEU A 507 -5.51 11.78 12.18
C LEU A 507 -6.62 12.79 11.94
N ARG A 508 -6.38 13.79 11.07
CA ARG A 508 -7.37 14.83 10.75
C ARG A 508 -8.61 14.26 10.07
N SER A 509 -8.45 13.30 9.14
CA SER A 509 -9.58 12.63 8.50
C SER A 509 -10.38 11.80 9.52
N ALA A 510 -9.70 11.13 10.46
CA ALA A 510 -10.35 10.37 11.53
C ALA A 510 -11.11 11.25 12.54
N VAL A 511 -10.61 12.45 12.84
CA VAL A 511 -11.35 13.44 13.65
C VAL A 511 -12.56 13.96 12.88
N PHE A 512 -12.39 14.27 11.59
CA PHE A 512 -13.42 14.85 10.74
C PHE A 512 -14.63 13.91 10.60
N ARG A 513 -14.42 12.59 10.45
CA ARG A 513 -15.49 11.59 10.35
C ARG A 513 -16.00 11.18 11.74
N THR A 514 -17.23 11.60 12.08
CA THR A 514 -17.87 11.36 13.39
C THR A 514 -18.90 10.21 13.31
N GLU A 515 -18.44 9.03 12.90
CA GLU A 515 -19.18 7.75 12.87
C GLU A 515 -18.19 6.57 13.00
N SER A 516 -18.71 5.36 13.03
CA SER A 516 -17.94 4.12 12.85
C SER A 516 -18.40 3.39 11.60
N ARG A 517 -17.43 3.04 10.71
CA ARG A 517 -17.71 2.33 9.44
C ARG A 517 -16.46 1.58 8.98
N GLY A 518 -16.57 0.28 8.67
CA GLY A 518 -15.47 -0.53 8.14
C GLY A 518 -14.18 -0.42 8.97
N GLY A 519 -13.07 -0.01 8.33
CA GLY A 519 -11.77 0.16 8.99
C GLY A 519 -11.65 1.38 9.91
N HIS A 520 -12.66 2.24 9.99
CA HIS A 520 -12.69 3.39 10.89
C HIS A 520 -13.67 3.16 12.04
N TYR A 521 -13.15 2.96 13.25
CA TYR A 521 -13.95 2.79 14.45
C TYR A 521 -13.67 3.88 15.48
N ARG A 522 -14.70 4.65 15.84
CA ARG A 522 -14.70 5.72 16.84
C ARG A 522 -15.45 5.24 18.09
N ALA A 523 -14.74 5.04 19.19
CA ALA A 523 -15.36 4.61 20.45
C ALA A 523 -16.33 5.66 21.02
N ASP A 524 -16.13 6.94 20.69
CA ASP A 524 -17.02 8.05 21.04
C ASP A 524 -18.18 8.27 20.02
N PHE A 525 -18.13 7.61 18.84
CA PHE A 525 -19.19 7.57 17.83
C PHE A 525 -19.33 6.14 17.28
N PRO A 526 -19.75 5.14 18.08
CA PRO A 526 -19.67 3.71 17.72
C PRO A 526 -20.62 3.29 16.60
N GLU A 527 -21.65 4.10 16.32
CA GLU A 527 -22.67 3.78 15.34
C GLU A 527 -22.33 4.32 13.94
N THR A 528 -22.80 3.61 12.92
CA THR A 528 -22.77 4.07 11.53
C THR A 528 -23.87 5.11 11.30
N SER A 529 -23.53 6.24 10.67
CA SER A 529 -24.48 7.32 10.37
C SER A 529 -24.80 7.43 8.88
N PRO A 530 -26.09 7.53 8.47
CA PRO A 530 -26.46 7.78 7.09
C PRO A 530 -25.89 9.09 6.53
N GLU A 531 -25.70 10.12 7.36
CA GLU A 531 -25.10 11.41 6.96
C GLU A 531 -23.62 11.30 6.56
N TRP A 532 -22.99 10.19 6.91
CA TRP A 532 -21.61 9.84 6.58
C TRP A 532 -21.50 8.80 5.44
N GLN A 533 -22.59 8.50 4.74
CA GLN A 533 -22.52 7.72 3.49
C GLN A 533 -21.97 8.57 2.35
N VAL A 534 -20.86 9.22 2.59
CA VAL A 534 -20.13 10.15 1.72
C VAL A 534 -18.63 10.00 1.96
N HIS A 535 -17.83 10.37 0.97
CA HIS A 535 -16.38 10.35 1.09
C HIS A 535 -15.84 11.56 1.86
N THR A 536 -14.75 11.38 2.57
CA THR A 536 -13.92 12.45 3.13
C THR A 536 -12.92 12.90 2.07
N LEU A 537 -12.98 14.15 1.67
CA LEU A 537 -12.06 14.75 0.70
C LEU A 537 -11.14 15.75 1.39
N VAL A 538 -9.88 15.80 0.94
CA VAL A 538 -8.86 16.72 1.49
C VAL A 538 -8.10 17.41 0.36
N HIS A 539 -7.96 18.72 0.46
CA HIS A 539 -7.13 19.55 -0.41
C HIS A 539 -6.62 20.77 0.37
N ASN A 540 -5.33 21.05 0.31
CA ASN A 540 -4.72 22.23 0.94
C ASN A 540 -5.16 22.46 2.40
N LYS A 541 -5.08 21.42 3.25
CA LYS A 541 -5.50 21.44 4.67
C LYS A 541 -6.98 21.76 4.89
N GLN A 542 -7.83 21.58 3.89
CA GLN A 542 -9.30 21.68 4.02
C GLN A 542 -9.92 20.30 3.87
N TRP A 543 -10.87 19.97 4.75
CA TRP A 543 -11.65 18.73 4.76
C TRP A 543 -13.10 19.02 4.46
N TRP A 544 -13.71 18.23 3.59
CA TRP A 544 -15.13 18.33 3.30
C TRP A 544 -15.70 16.96 2.93
N LYS A 545 -17.05 16.84 3.04
CA LYS A 545 -17.79 15.68 2.56
C LYS A 545 -17.98 15.75 1.05
N SER A 546 -17.85 14.63 0.32
CA SER A 546 -18.26 14.60 -1.08
C SER A 546 -19.74 14.96 -1.21
N ARG A 547 -20.15 15.41 -2.39
CA ARG A 547 -21.59 15.52 -2.69
C ARG A 547 -22.16 14.12 -2.80
N SER A 548 -23.33 13.89 -2.19
CA SER A 548 -24.10 12.64 -2.29
C SER A 548 -24.60 12.41 -3.71
#